data_6babc241497181073d9642c1c261243e
#
_entry.id   6babc241497181073d9642c1c261243e
#
_cell.length_a   1.000
_cell.length_b   1.000
_cell.length_c   1.000
_cell.angle_alpha   90.00
_cell.angle_beta   90.00
_cell.angle_gamma   90.00
#
_symmetry.space_group_name_H-M   'P 1'
#
loop_
_entity.id
_entity.type
_entity.pdbx_description
1 polymer ?
#
loop_
_entity_poly.entity_id
_entity_poly.type
_entity_poly.pdbx_seq_one_letter_code
_entity_poly.pdbx_strand_id
1 'polypeptide(L)'
;MRLRTIASRFLRVGAMGFGGPMALVGLIHEQMVEKHQDVTEDDFATGMALGQILPGPVAVDCAIYLGHRLRGFLGACVAAGTMILPPFLLMLVLTPLYLHYGRVPQVSGFFQGVGPAIIAIIIMAGYNMAQKYRFTWGSALIAIVAGLGIVFKVSPVLLILLAGLSGIALRAGRREGKDAV
;
A
#
# COMPACT_ATOMS: atom_id res chain seq x y z
N MET A 1 -20.65 10.80 -16.18
CA MET A 1 -19.48 11.69 -16.08
C MET A 1 -18.64 11.66 -17.36
N ARG A 2 -17.94 12.77 -17.74
CA ARG A 2 -17.06 12.75 -18.93
C ARG A 2 -15.71 12.11 -18.58
N LEU A 3 -15.10 11.33 -19.50
CA LEU A 3 -13.80 10.70 -19.28
C LEU A 3 -12.70 11.70 -18.91
N ARG A 4 -12.72 12.89 -19.50
CA ARG A 4 -11.78 13.98 -19.17
C ARG A 4 -11.86 14.40 -17.70
N THR A 5 -13.04 14.38 -17.11
CA THR A 5 -13.24 14.71 -15.70
C THR A 5 -12.68 13.62 -14.82
N ILE A 6 -12.93 12.34 -15.13
CA ILE A 6 -12.32 11.19 -14.44
C ILE A 6 -10.80 11.32 -14.50
N ALA A 7 -10.24 11.53 -15.70
CA ALA A 7 -8.81 11.68 -15.91
C ALA A 7 -8.20 12.81 -15.06
N SER A 8 -8.81 14.00 -15.05
CA SER A 8 -8.28 15.14 -14.28
C SER A 8 -8.30 14.92 -12.77
N ARG A 9 -9.35 14.21 -12.25
CA ARG A 9 -9.44 13.88 -10.83
C ARG A 9 -8.33 12.93 -10.40
N PHE A 10 -8.23 11.78 -11.08
CA PHE A 10 -7.24 10.77 -10.73
C PHE A 10 -5.80 11.18 -11.05
N LEU A 11 -5.58 11.99 -12.09
CA LEU A 11 -4.29 12.61 -12.36
C LEU A 11 -3.83 13.49 -11.19
N ARG A 12 -4.74 14.29 -10.62
CA ARG A 12 -4.44 15.13 -9.45
C ARG A 12 -4.10 14.29 -8.24
N VAL A 13 -4.87 13.23 -7.97
CA VAL A 13 -4.57 12.27 -6.89
C VAL A 13 -3.20 11.64 -7.09
N GLY A 14 -2.88 11.16 -8.30
CA GLY A 14 -1.58 10.57 -8.61
C GLY A 14 -0.40 11.55 -8.50
N ALA A 15 -0.62 12.83 -8.83
CA ALA A 15 0.41 13.87 -8.74
C ALA A 15 0.65 14.38 -7.30
N MET A 16 -0.40 14.42 -6.48
CA MET A 16 -0.34 14.96 -5.11
C MET A 16 -0.23 13.88 -4.03
N GLY A 17 -0.27 12.60 -4.42
CA GLY A 17 -0.33 11.46 -3.53
C GLY A 17 0.99 11.12 -2.85
N PHE A 18 1.40 11.94 -1.88
CA PHE A 18 2.53 11.64 -0.99
C PHE A 18 2.01 11.09 0.35
N GLY A 19 2.74 10.17 0.98
CA GLY A 19 2.42 9.68 2.33
C GLY A 19 1.90 8.25 2.44
N GLY A 20 1.98 7.48 1.35
CA GLY A 20 1.64 6.05 1.36
C GLY A 20 0.19 5.72 0.98
N PRO A 21 -0.18 4.42 0.97
CA PRO A 21 -1.45 3.96 0.42
C PRO A 21 -2.69 4.59 1.06
N MET A 22 -2.69 4.77 2.38
CA MET A 22 -3.83 5.36 3.09
C MET A 22 -3.99 6.86 2.84
N ALA A 23 -2.88 7.59 2.60
CA ALA A 23 -2.96 8.99 2.22
C ALA A 23 -3.56 9.15 0.81
N LEU A 24 -3.20 8.26 -0.13
CA LEU A 24 -3.81 8.22 -1.46
C LEU A 24 -5.31 7.92 -1.40
N VAL A 25 -5.72 6.96 -0.57
CA VAL A 25 -7.14 6.65 -0.36
C VAL A 25 -7.88 7.86 0.22
N GLY A 26 -7.28 8.56 1.20
CA GLY A 26 -7.83 9.80 1.74
C GLY A 26 -7.98 10.91 0.69
N LEU A 27 -7.00 11.07 -0.22
CA LEU A 27 -7.10 12.02 -1.33
C LEU A 27 -8.18 11.64 -2.34
N ILE A 28 -8.39 10.35 -2.62
CA ILE A 28 -9.51 9.90 -3.45
C ILE A 28 -10.83 10.27 -2.79
N HIS A 29 -10.98 9.98 -1.50
CA HIS A 29 -12.18 10.32 -0.74
C HIS A 29 -12.46 11.82 -0.79
N GLU A 30 -11.49 12.65 -0.43
CA GLU A 30 -11.60 14.12 -0.48
C GLU A 30 -12.02 14.61 -1.87
N GLN A 31 -11.36 14.11 -2.94
CA GLN A 31 -11.62 14.60 -4.30
C GLN A 31 -12.93 14.09 -4.87
N MET A 32 -13.32 12.85 -4.61
CA MET A 32 -14.44 12.21 -5.30
C MET A 32 -15.73 12.26 -4.49
N VAL A 33 -15.66 12.22 -3.16
CA VAL A 33 -16.82 12.22 -2.27
C VAL A 33 -17.08 13.60 -1.70
N GLU A 34 -16.12 14.19 -0.98
CA GLU A 34 -16.34 15.44 -0.27
C GLU A 34 -16.42 16.64 -1.20
N LYS A 35 -15.40 16.83 -2.05
CA LYS A 35 -15.25 18.05 -2.84
C LYS A 35 -16.14 18.12 -4.07
N HIS A 36 -16.29 17.00 -4.75
CA HIS A 36 -16.97 16.97 -6.03
C HIS A 36 -18.24 16.12 -6.05
N GLN A 37 -18.46 15.32 -5.02
CA GLN A 37 -19.63 14.45 -4.87
C GLN A 37 -19.94 13.63 -6.13
N ASP A 38 -18.86 13.21 -6.82
CA ASP A 38 -18.95 12.41 -8.04
C ASP A 38 -19.34 10.95 -7.74
N VAL A 39 -19.11 10.52 -6.49
CA VAL A 39 -19.33 9.14 -5.98
C VAL A 39 -19.97 9.22 -4.61
N THR A 40 -20.81 8.25 -4.27
CA THR A 40 -21.39 8.14 -2.93
C THR A 40 -20.41 7.56 -1.94
N GLU A 41 -20.64 7.80 -0.65
CA GLU A 41 -19.84 7.20 0.44
C GLU A 41 -19.86 5.68 0.38
N ASP A 42 -21.02 5.08 0.06
CA ASP A 42 -21.19 3.62 -0.07
C ASP A 42 -20.37 3.05 -1.23
N ASP A 43 -20.36 3.73 -2.39
CA ASP A 43 -19.54 3.32 -3.54
C ASP A 43 -18.05 3.40 -3.20
N PHE A 44 -17.63 4.46 -2.48
CA PHE A 44 -16.26 4.60 -2.02
C PHE A 44 -15.86 3.50 -1.02
N ALA A 45 -16.71 3.24 -0.01
CA ALA A 45 -16.48 2.19 0.98
C ALA A 45 -16.38 0.81 0.33
N THR A 46 -17.21 0.53 -0.68
CA THR A 46 -17.17 -0.70 -1.47
C THR A 46 -15.85 -0.81 -2.26
N GLY A 47 -15.43 0.27 -2.92
CA GLY A 47 -14.15 0.31 -3.66
C GLY A 47 -12.93 0.10 -2.75
N MET A 48 -12.97 0.67 -1.54
CA MET A 48 -11.93 0.48 -0.54
C MET A 48 -11.90 -0.97 -0.02
N ALA A 49 -13.06 -1.56 0.26
CA ALA A 49 -13.16 -2.96 0.70
C ALA A 49 -12.63 -3.93 -0.36
N LEU A 50 -12.97 -3.72 -1.63
CA LEU A 50 -12.45 -4.52 -2.75
C LEU A 50 -10.93 -4.38 -2.88
N GLY A 51 -10.40 -3.15 -2.77
CA GLY A 51 -8.96 -2.92 -2.82
C GLY A 51 -8.19 -3.58 -1.67
N GLN A 52 -8.84 -3.83 -0.52
CA GLN A 52 -8.21 -4.55 0.60
C GLN A 52 -8.22 -6.08 0.41
N ILE A 53 -9.13 -6.62 -0.39
CA ILE A 53 -9.24 -8.05 -0.66
C ILE A 53 -8.32 -8.46 -1.82
N LEU A 54 -8.19 -7.59 -2.81
CA LEU A 54 -7.36 -7.84 -3.99
C LEU A 54 -5.86 -7.69 -3.65
N PRO A 55 -5.00 -8.57 -4.19
CA PRO A 55 -3.56 -8.43 -4.03
C PRO A 55 -3.04 -7.31 -4.95
N GLY A 56 -2.92 -6.09 -4.41
CA GLY A 56 -2.47 -4.94 -5.17
C GLY A 56 -2.40 -3.65 -4.35
N PRO A 57 -2.08 -2.52 -4.97
CA PRO A 57 -2.09 -1.22 -4.32
C PRO A 57 -3.53 -0.76 -4.09
N VAL A 58 -4.02 -0.87 -2.86
CA VAL A 58 -5.40 -0.56 -2.43
C VAL A 58 -5.97 0.71 -3.08
N ALA A 59 -5.16 1.78 -3.16
CA ALA A 59 -5.61 3.05 -3.74
C ALA A 59 -5.87 2.94 -5.25
N VAL A 60 -5.07 2.17 -5.98
CA VAL A 60 -5.26 1.95 -7.43
C VAL A 60 -6.47 1.06 -7.67
N ASP A 61 -6.64 0.01 -6.88
CA ASP A 61 -7.79 -0.90 -7.00
C ASP A 61 -9.10 -0.15 -6.69
N CYS A 62 -9.09 0.70 -5.66
CA CYS A 62 -10.20 1.60 -5.36
C CYS A 62 -10.48 2.56 -6.54
N ALA A 63 -9.45 3.17 -7.14
CA ALA A 63 -9.59 4.05 -8.29
C ALA A 63 -10.16 3.33 -9.51
N ILE A 64 -9.74 2.09 -9.78
CA ILE A 64 -10.27 1.23 -10.84
C ILE A 64 -11.76 0.98 -10.63
N TYR A 65 -12.15 0.58 -9.41
CA TYR A 65 -13.55 0.34 -9.09
C TYR A 65 -14.42 1.59 -9.28
N LEU A 66 -13.99 2.72 -8.74
CA LEU A 66 -14.73 3.99 -8.86
C LEU A 66 -14.82 4.45 -10.33
N GLY A 67 -13.72 4.33 -11.07
CA GLY A 67 -13.71 4.60 -12.51
C GLY A 67 -14.67 3.70 -13.27
N HIS A 68 -14.74 2.42 -12.94
CA HIS A 68 -15.69 1.47 -13.50
C HIS A 68 -17.14 1.85 -13.15
N ARG A 69 -17.41 2.20 -11.92
CA ARG A 69 -18.72 2.63 -11.45
C ARG A 69 -19.23 3.86 -12.20
N LEU A 70 -18.32 4.81 -12.48
CA LEU A 70 -18.66 6.06 -13.16
C LEU A 70 -18.87 5.92 -14.67
N ARG A 71 -18.10 5.07 -15.35
CA ARG A 71 -18.16 4.92 -16.83
C ARG A 71 -17.73 3.56 -17.37
N GLY A 72 -17.99 2.48 -16.64
CA GLY A 72 -17.67 1.13 -17.08
C GLY A 72 -16.16 0.90 -17.29
N PHE A 73 -15.82 -0.06 -18.14
CA PHE A 73 -14.44 -0.46 -18.41
C PHE A 73 -13.52 0.69 -18.84
N LEU A 74 -13.99 1.59 -19.71
CA LEU A 74 -13.22 2.77 -20.14
C LEU A 74 -12.92 3.72 -18.98
N GLY A 75 -13.88 3.88 -18.04
CA GLY A 75 -13.67 4.66 -16.82
C GLY A 75 -12.59 4.06 -15.93
N ALA A 76 -12.59 2.74 -15.76
CA ALA A 76 -11.58 2.02 -15.01
C ALA A 76 -10.16 2.19 -15.60
N CYS A 77 -10.02 2.00 -16.91
CA CYS A 77 -8.73 2.17 -17.60
C CYS A 77 -8.20 3.61 -17.49
N VAL A 78 -9.09 4.60 -17.64
CA VAL A 78 -8.70 6.02 -17.52
C VAL A 78 -8.32 6.37 -16.10
N ALA A 79 -9.07 5.91 -15.09
CA ALA A 79 -8.76 6.17 -13.68
C ALA A 79 -7.40 5.57 -13.29
N ALA A 80 -7.15 4.29 -13.59
CA ALA A 80 -5.88 3.62 -13.32
C ALA A 80 -4.73 4.29 -14.07
N GLY A 81 -4.87 4.48 -15.38
CA GLY A 81 -3.82 5.04 -16.22
C GLY A 81 -3.42 6.45 -15.78
N THR A 82 -4.38 7.33 -15.52
CA THR A 82 -4.09 8.71 -15.12
C THR A 82 -3.56 8.83 -13.70
N MET A 83 -3.92 7.91 -12.80
CA MET A 83 -3.37 7.88 -11.44
C MET A 83 -1.91 7.40 -11.42
N ILE A 84 -1.56 6.44 -12.27
CA ILE A 84 -0.21 5.88 -12.37
C ILE A 84 0.72 6.77 -13.21
N LEU A 85 0.17 7.57 -14.12
CA LEU A 85 0.93 8.36 -15.08
C LEU A 85 1.96 9.32 -14.42
N PRO A 86 1.62 10.12 -13.37
CA PRO A 86 2.58 11.05 -12.78
C PRO A 86 3.81 10.36 -12.18
N PRO A 87 3.68 9.36 -11.28
CA PRO A 87 4.85 8.66 -10.76
C PRO A 87 5.62 7.89 -11.84
N PHE A 88 4.93 7.35 -12.85
CA PHE A 88 5.57 6.70 -13.98
C PHE A 88 6.46 7.67 -14.79
N LEU A 89 5.94 8.85 -15.14
CA LEU A 89 6.70 9.88 -15.85
C LEU A 89 7.88 10.39 -15.02
N LEU A 90 7.67 10.58 -13.72
CA LEU A 90 8.73 10.97 -12.80
C LEU A 90 9.88 9.95 -12.84
N MET A 91 9.58 8.67 -12.73
CA MET A 91 10.58 7.61 -12.76
C MET A 91 11.25 7.48 -14.14
N LEU A 92 10.48 7.68 -15.21
CA LEU A 92 11.02 7.67 -16.59
C LEU A 92 12.08 8.77 -16.81
N VAL A 93 11.91 9.93 -16.18
CA VAL A 93 12.87 11.03 -16.25
C VAL A 93 14.03 10.84 -15.27
N LEU A 94 13.73 10.42 -14.04
CA LEU A 94 14.77 10.26 -13.01
C LEU A 94 15.74 9.12 -13.30
N THR A 95 15.28 8.04 -13.92
CA THR A 95 16.13 6.87 -14.20
C THR A 95 17.31 7.19 -15.11
N PRO A 96 17.13 7.76 -16.32
CA PRO A 96 18.28 8.13 -17.17
C PRO A 96 19.15 9.23 -16.53
N LEU A 97 18.54 10.17 -15.81
CA LEU A 97 19.27 11.20 -15.09
C LEU A 97 20.21 10.59 -14.03
N TYR A 98 19.70 9.61 -13.28
CA TYR A 98 20.50 8.87 -12.30
C TYR A 98 21.61 8.04 -12.97
N LEU A 99 21.32 7.36 -14.08
CA LEU A 99 22.32 6.57 -14.81
C LEU A 99 23.45 7.44 -15.37
N HIS A 100 23.13 8.66 -15.79
CA HIS A 100 24.11 9.57 -16.36
C HIS A 100 24.91 10.36 -15.31
N TYR A 101 24.22 10.85 -14.26
CA TYR A 101 24.80 11.74 -13.24
C TYR A 101 25.00 11.08 -11.87
N GLY A 102 24.64 9.83 -11.68
CA GLY A 102 24.69 9.15 -10.37
C GLY A 102 26.11 9.00 -9.78
N ARG A 103 27.16 9.14 -10.63
CA ARG A 103 28.56 9.13 -10.20
C ARG A 103 29.08 10.52 -9.80
N VAL A 104 28.32 11.57 -10.02
CA VAL A 104 28.70 12.93 -9.59
C VAL A 104 28.61 13.00 -8.07
N PRO A 105 29.63 13.50 -7.35
CA PRO A 105 29.68 13.45 -5.88
C PRO A 105 28.45 14.03 -5.18
N GLN A 106 27.87 15.12 -5.71
CA GLN A 106 26.70 15.78 -5.15
C GLN A 106 25.44 14.90 -5.28
N VAL A 107 25.27 14.21 -6.42
CA VAL A 107 24.14 13.31 -6.69
C VAL A 107 24.29 12.03 -5.86
N SER A 108 25.50 11.47 -5.83
CA SER A 108 25.82 10.30 -5.00
C SER A 108 25.57 10.57 -3.52
N GLY A 109 25.99 11.75 -3.01
CA GLY A 109 25.73 12.15 -1.62
C GLY A 109 24.24 12.25 -1.27
N PHE A 110 23.43 12.79 -2.19
CA PHE A 110 21.97 12.82 -2.00
C PHE A 110 21.38 11.41 -1.88
N PHE A 111 21.73 10.50 -2.78
CA PHE A 111 21.23 9.11 -2.74
C PHE A 111 21.76 8.32 -1.54
N GLN A 112 22.98 8.60 -1.08
CA GLN A 112 23.51 8.02 0.16
C GLN A 112 22.69 8.44 1.38
N GLY A 113 22.13 9.65 1.39
CA GLY A 113 21.22 10.11 2.44
C GLY A 113 19.82 9.50 2.36
N VAL A 114 19.33 9.21 1.15
CA VAL A 114 18.00 8.60 0.94
C VAL A 114 17.92 7.17 1.50
N GLY A 115 18.99 6.39 1.37
CA GLY A 115 19.03 5.01 1.85
C GLY A 115 18.67 4.87 3.35
N PRO A 116 19.37 5.53 4.27
CA PRO A 116 19.04 5.55 5.70
C PRO A 116 17.63 6.08 5.99
N ALA A 117 17.16 7.08 5.23
CA ALA A 117 15.81 7.62 5.40
C ALA A 117 14.73 6.57 5.08
N ILE A 118 14.91 5.79 4.02
CA ILE A 118 14.00 4.69 3.66
C ILE A 118 13.98 3.64 4.78
N ILE A 119 15.14 3.27 5.32
CA ILE A 119 15.23 2.32 6.43
C ILE A 119 14.47 2.84 7.66
N ALA A 120 14.64 4.13 8.00
CA ALA A 120 13.92 4.75 9.11
C ALA A 120 12.39 4.72 8.90
N ILE A 121 11.91 4.99 7.68
CA ILE A 121 10.48 4.92 7.33
C ILE A 121 9.95 3.48 7.48
N ILE A 122 10.70 2.47 7.04
CA ILE A 122 10.31 1.05 7.18
C ILE A 122 10.22 0.66 8.65
N ILE A 123 11.22 1.04 9.46
CA ILE A 123 11.20 0.78 10.91
C ILE A 123 10.01 1.46 11.57
N MET A 124 9.76 2.74 11.23
CA MET A 124 8.62 3.49 11.78
C MET A 124 7.28 2.87 11.38
N ALA A 125 7.14 2.43 10.13
CA ALA A 125 5.95 1.73 9.67
C ALA A 125 5.73 0.42 10.43
N GLY A 126 6.79 -0.38 10.62
CA GLY A 126 6.75 -1.60 11.42
C GLY A 126 6.37 -1.34 12.88
N TYR A 127 6.93 -0.31 13.49
CA TYR A 127 6.61 0.12 14.85
C TYR A 127 5.14 0.55 15.00
N ASN A 128 4.63 1.37 14.08
CA ASN A 128 3.24 1.81 14.07
C ASN A 128 2.26 0.64 13.89
N MET A 129 2.63 -0.35 13.09
CA MET A 129 1.84 -1.57 12.95
C MET A 129 1.87 -2.41 14.24
N ALA A 130 3.03 -2.56 14.86
CA ALA A 130 3.18 -3.32 16.10
C ALA A 130 2.35 -2.73 17.25
N GLN A 131 2.26 -1.40 17.35
CA GLN A 131 1.45 -0.73 18.37
C GLN A 131 -0.05 -1.01 18.27
N LYS A 132 -0.56 -1.24 17.06
CA LYS A 132 -2.00 -1.53 16.85
C LYS A 132 -2.42 -2.94 17.26
N TYR A 133 -1.46 -3.85 17.40
CA TYR A 133 -1.73 -5.24 17.79
C TYR A 133 -1.36 -5.48 19.26
N ARG A 134 -2.24 -6.15 20.00
CA ARG A 134 -1.93 -6.62 21.35
C ARG A 134 -0.77 -7.61 21.26
N PHE A 135 0.38 -7.20 21.76
CA PHE A 135 1.58 -8.01 21.81
C PHE A 135 1.35 -9.18 22.77
N THR A 136 1.25 -10.39 22.24
CA THR A 136 1.17 -11.61 23.02
C THR A 136 2.51 -12.32 22.90
N TRP A 137 2.96 -13.01 23.95
CA TRP A 137 4.23 -13.76 23.94
C TRP A 137 4.37 -14.69 22.73
N GLY A 138 3.27 -15.34 22.30
CA GLY A 138 3.27 -16.16 21.10
C GLY A 138 3.52 -15.38 19.81
N SER A 139 2.97 -14.17 19.66
CA SER A 139 3.22 -13.32 18.48
C SER A 139 4.64 -12.77 18.46
N ALA A 140 5.23 -12.50 19.66
CA ALA A 140 6.63 -12.10 19.75
C ALA A 140 7.57 -13.21 19.25
N LEU A 141 7.32 -14.44 19.69
CA LEU A 141 8.12 -15.60 19.29
C LEU A 141 8.05 -15.85 17.78
N ILE A 142 6.84 -15.76 17.18
CA ILE A 142 6.65 -15.87 15.73
C ILE A 142 7.42 -14.77 14.99
N ALA A 143 7.36 -13.52 15.48
CA ALA A 143 8.07 -12.40 14.88
C ALA A 143 9.59 -12.57 14.92
N ILE A 144 10.14 -13.06 16.04
CA ILE A 144 11.58 -13.34 16.20
C ILE A 144 12.01 -14.47 15.24
N VAL A 145 11.26 -15.57 15.20
CA VAL A 145 11.55 -16.72 14.31
C VAL A 145 11.49 -16.29 12.84
N ALA A 146 10.47 -15.51 12.47
CA ALA A 146 10.35 -14.98 11.11
C ALA A 146 11.50 -14.02 10.77
N GLY A 147 11.90 -13.14 11.69
CA GLY A 147 13.04 -12.25 11.54
C GLY A 147 14.36 -13.00 11.34
N LEU A 148 14.62 -14.03 12.14
CA LEU A 148 15.79 -14.90 11.98
C LEU A 148 15.73 -15.64 10.64
N GLY A 149 14.55 -16.15 10.23
CA GLY A 149 14.38 -16.82 8.94
C GLY A 149 14.76 -15.92 7.75
N ILE A 150 14.49 -14.62 7.81
CA ILE A 150 14.92 -13.65 6.78
C ILE A 150 16.45 -13.54 6.73
N VAL A 151 17.10 -13.49 7.89
CA VAL A 151 18.59 -13.44 7.99
C VAL A 151 19.21 -14.69 7.32
N PHE A 152 18.58 -15.85 7.49
CA PHE A 152 19.00 -17.12 6.87
C PHE A 152 18.54 -17.25 5.40
N LYS A 153 18.05 -16.16 4.77
CA LYS A 153 17.59 -16.13 3.37
C LYS A 153 16.46 -17.14 3.04
N VAL A 154 15.66 -17.52 4.03
CA VAL A 154 14.46 -18.32 3.81
C VAL A 154 13.46 -17.47 3.01
N SER A 155 12.78 -18.11 2.04
CA SER A 155 11.77 -17.44 1.19
C SER A 155 10.71 -16.74 2.08
N PRO A 156 10.47 -15.41 1.85
CA PRO A 156 9.45 -14.67 2.61
C PRO A 156 8.06 -15.29 2.52
N VAL A 157 7.71 -15.88 1.37
CA VAL A 157 6.41 -16.55 1.16
C VAL A 157 6.27 -17.75 2.11
N LEU A 158 7.32 -18.55 2.26
CA LEU A 158 7.32 -19.72 3.15
C LEU A 158 7.23 -19.28 4.62
N LEU A 159 7.90 -18.18 4.99
CA LEU A 159 7.82 -17.62 6.34
C LEU A 159 6.40 -17.11 6.66
N ILE A 160 5.73 -16.46 5.72
CA ILE A 160 4.35 -16.00 5.89
C ILE A 160 3.40 -17.18 6.08
N LEU A 161 3.54 -18.23 5.26
CA LEU A 161 2.71 -19.43 5.37
C LEU A 161 2.92 -20.14 6.71
N LEU A 162 4.17 -20.34 7.12
CA LEU A 162 4.49 -20.97 8.41
C LEU A 162 4.03 -20.12 9.59
N ALA A 163 4.21 -18.81 9.54
CA ALA A 163 3.72 -17.90 10.57
C ALA A 163 2.19 -17.90 10.66
N GLY A 164 1.51 -17.95 9.52
CA GLY A 164 0.05 -18.05 9.45
C GLY A 164 -0.47 -19.37 10.05
N LEU A 165 0.10 -20.50 9.65
CA LEU A 165 -0.26 -21.81 10.17
C LEU A 165 0.01 -21.93 11.68
N SER A 166 1.17 -21.49 12.14
CA SER A 166 1.50 -21.49 13.58
C SER A 166 0.58 -20.57 14.38
N GLY A 167 0.18 -19.43 13.84
CA GLY A 167 -0.78 -18.51 14.46
C GLY A 167 -2.18 -19.13 14.62
N ILE A 168 -2.63 -19.87 13.60
CA ILE A 168 -3.91 -20.61 13.64
C ILE A 168 -3.84 -21.73 14.67
N ALA A 169 -2.77 -22.52 14.68
CA ALA A 169 -2.59 -23.63 15.63
C ALA A 169 -2.57 -23.13 17.10
N LEU A 170 -1.87 -22.03 17.38
CA LEU A 170 -1.83 -21.43 18.71
C LEU A 170 -3.20 -20.87 19.17
N ARG A 171 -4.04 -20.44 18.21
CA ARG A 171 -5.40 -20.01 18.53
C ARG A 171 -6.37 -21.17 18.76
N ALA A 172 -6.23 -22.26 18.01
CA ALA A 172 -7.03 -23.47 18.17
C ALA A 172 -6.81 -24.08 19.55
N GLY A 173 -5.56 -24.24 19.97
CA GLY A 173 -5.23 -24.79 21.31
C GLY A 173 -5.68 -23.92 22.50
N ARG A 174 -5.90 -22.60 22.28
CA ARG A 174 -6.47 -21.72 23.33
C ARG A 174 -7.99 -21.80 23.48
N ARG A 175 -8.70 -22.25 22.44
CA ARG A 175 -10.15 -22.44 22.50
C ARG A 175 -10.53 -23.72 23.27
N GLU A 176 -9.80 -24.81 23.07
CA GLU A 176 -10.04 -26.07 23.80
C GLU A 176 -9.81 -25.96 25.31
N GLY A 177 -8.90 -25.07 25.77
CA GLY A 177 -8.66 -24.85 27.20
C GLY A 177 -9.70 -23.99 27.92
N LYS A 178 -10.65 -23.36 27.19
CA LYS A 178 -11.71 -22.54 27.80
C LYS A 178 -13.05 -23.28 27.95
N ASP A 179 -13.24 -24.36 27.22
CA ASP A 179 -14.47 -25.17 27.24
C ASP A 179 -14.32 -26.39 28.18
N ALA A 180 -13.18 -26.49 28.89
CA ALA A 180 -12.87 -27.58 29.81
C ALA A 180 -12.86 -27.17 31.31
N VAL A 181 -13.46 -26.01 31.67
CA VAL A 181 -13.65 -25.56 33.08
C VAL A 181 -15.07 -25.17 33.34
#